data_18cde4e728deb6c744004c790d65dcef
#
_entry.id   18cde4e728deb6c744004c790d65dcef
#
_cell.length_a   1.000
_cell.length_b   1.000
_cell.length_c   1.000
_cell.angle_alpha   90.00
_cell.angle_beta   90.00
_cell.angle_gamma   90.00
#
_symmetry.space_group_name_H-M   'P 1'
#
loop_
_entity.id
_entity.type
_entity.pdbx_description
1 polymer ?
#
loop_
_entity_poly.entity_id
_entity_poly.type
_entity_poly.pdbx_seq_one_letter_code
_entity_poly.pdbx_strand_id
1 'polypeptide(L)'
;RPSLDRVQLVLCIRGIEEPRVDIAKLSKDEQFVLNEILDTIGRDLIGNNVHFLNVTSQLELAATFRYFADRGSIFALTSFYEPFGLAPIEAAASGLAPVVTNKGGPKEIFADGSGVLVDPFLPEDIARGLLDGFKRHKELSAAAIRRVKKTYTWQQTAQGYIAAIEQVLANPRNSTPALPIQLDATPRITDYLEV
;
A
#
# COMPACT_ATOMS: atom_id res chain seq x y z
N ARG A 1 -22.81 16.63 -4.71
CA ARG A 1 -22.13 15.32 -4.60
C ARG A 1 -21.69 14.94 -6.02
N PRO A 2 -20.41 14.63 -6.30
CA PRO A 2 -20.07 13.92 -7.52
C PRO A 2 -20.95 12.65 -7.51
N SER A 3 -21.62 12.36 -8.62
CA SER A 3 -22.48 11.18 -8.67
C SER A 3 -21.59 9.95 -8.48
N LEU A 4 -21.74 9.25 -7.37
CA LEU A 4 -21.08 7.97 -7.09
C LEU A 4 -21.36 6.93 -8.19
N ASP A 5 -22.39 7.18 -9.00
CA ASP A 5 -22.79 6.33 -10.14
C ASP A 5 -21.70 6.12 -11.20
N ARG A 6 -20.62 6.92 -11.17
CA ARG A 6 -19.49 6.82 -12.11
C ARG A 6 -18.22 6.24 -11.50
N VAL A 7 -18.21 5.98 -10.19
CA VAL A 7 -17.03 5.46 -9.52
C VAL A 7 -17.22 3.97 -9.30
N GLN A 8 -16.22 3.19 -9.71
CA GLN A 8 -16.17 1.75 -9.45
C GLN A 8 -15.07 1.49 -8.43
N LEU A 9 -15.36 0.69 -7.41
CA LEU A 9 -14.41 0.19 -6.44
C LEU A 9 -14.04 -1.25 -6.79
N VAL A 10 -12.76 -1.52 -6.92
CA VAL A 10 -12.26 -2.88 -7.15
C VAL A 10 -11.43 -3.30 -5.94
N LEU A 11 -11.88 -4.36 -5.28
CA LEU A 11 -11.20 -4.99 -4.15
C LEU A 11 -10.44 -6.22 -4.63
N CYS A 12 -9.11 -6.14 -4.60
CA CYS A 12 -8.25 -7.26 -4.94
C CYS A 12 -8.01 -8.12 -3.70
N ILE A 13 -8.66 -9.28 -3.62
CA ILE A 13 -8.54 -10.21 -2.50
C ILE A 13 -8.15 -11.58 -3.06
N ARG A 14 -6.98 -12.06 -2.66
CA ARG A 14 -6.48 -13.35 -3.13
C ARG A 14 -7.42 -14.49 -2.70
N GLY A 15 -7.82 -15.32 -3.67
CA GLY A 15 -8.68 -16.47 -3.42
C GLY A 15 -10.18 -16.16 -3.37
N ILE A 16 -10.59 -14.91 -3.60
CA ILE A 16 -11.98 -14.46 -3.57
C ILE A 16 -12.42 -13.98 -4.95
N GLU A 17 -13.30 -14.71 -5.58
CA GLU A 17 -14.00 -14.34 -6.82
C GLU A 17 -15.49 -14.08 -6.53
N GLU A 18 -16.12 -15.02 -5.81
CA GLU A 18 -17.50 -14.98 -5.35
C GLU A 18 -17.52 -14.80 -3.83
N PRO A 19 -17.47 -13.56 -3.29
CA PRO A 19 -17.21 -13.31 -1.86
C PRO A 19 -18.17 -14.05 -0.92
N ARG A 20 -19.47 -14.16 -1.28
CA ARG A 20 -20.47 -14.85 -0.46
C ARG A 20 -20.30 -16.37 -0.44
N VAL A 21 -19.62 -16.94 -1.43
CA VAL A 21 -19.33 -18.37 -1.53
C VAL A 21 -17.94 -18.67 -0.97
N ASP A 22 -16.95 -17.87 -1.39
CA ASP A 22 -15.55 -18.11 -1.09
C ASP A 22 -15.17 -17.78 0.36
N ILE A 23 -15.99 -17.00 1.06
CA ILE A 23 -15.78 -16.63 2.47
C ILE A 23 -15.56 -17.86 3.36
N ALA A 24 -16.19 -18.97 3.06
CA ALA A 24 -16.03 -20.21 3.81
C ALA A 24 -14.60 -20.80 3.74
N LYS A 25 -13.79 -20.38 2.78
CA LYS A 25 -12.39 -20.81 2.59
C LYS A 25 -11.39 -20.01 3.45
N LEU A 26 -11.82 -18.91 4.01
CA LEU A 26 -10.99 -18.00 4.79
C LEU A 26 -10.89 -18.40 6.26
N SER A 27 -9.86 -17.91 6.95
CA SER A 27 -9.77 -17.98 8.40
C SER A 27 -10.92 -17.21 9.08
N LYS A 28 -11.18 -17.47 10.35
CA LYS A 28 -12.27 -16.79 11.09
C LYS A 28 -12.11 -15.27 11.14
N ASP A 29 -10.88 -14.80 11.28
CA ASP A 29 -10.59 -13.37 11.35
C ASP A 29 -10.80 -12.70 9.98
N GLU A 30 -10.37 -13.35 8.89
CA GLU A 30 -10.61 -12.88 7.53
C GLU A 30 -12.11 -12.91 7.17
N GLN A 31 -12.86 -13.95 7.60
CA GLN A 31 -14.31 -14.01 7.45
C GLN A 31 -14.99 -12.84 8.16
N PHE A 32 -14.54 -12.50 9.37
CA PHE A 32 -15.09 -11.37 10.10
C PHE A 32 -14.92 -10.07 9.31
N VAL A 33 -13.71 -9.79 8.84
CA VAL A 33 -13.42 -8.57 8.06
C VAL A 33 -14.21 -8.54 6.74
N LEU A 34 -14.29 -9.67 6.02
CA LEU A 34 -15.03 -9.73 4.76
C LEU A 34 -16.54 -9.55 4.97
N ASN A 35 -17.11 -10.09 6.04
CA ASN A 35 -18.52 -9.88 6.38
C ASN A 35 -18.81 -8.40 6.66
N GLU A 36 -17.97 -7.69 7.43
CA GLU A 36 -18.12 -6.26 7.68
C GLU A 36 -18.11 -5.43 6.37
N ILE A 37 -17.25 -5.82 5.43
CA ILE A 37 -17.21 -5.20 4.10
C ILE A 37 -18.52 -5.47 3.35
N LEU A 38 -18.98 -6.72 3.29
CA LEU A 38 -20.20 -7.11 2.59
C LEU A 38 -21.45 -6.47 3.20
N ASP A 39 -21.52 -6.36 4.51
CA ASP A 39 -22.61 -5.69 5.23
C ASP A 39 -22.63 -4.18 4.93
N THR A 40 -21.44 -3.55 4.87
CA THR A 40 -21.33 -2.15 4.50
C THR A 40 -21.79 -1.92 3.06
N ILE A 41 -21.36 -2.75 2.11
CA ILE A 41 -21.79 -2.70 0.70
C ILE A 41 -23.32 -2.85 0.60
N GLY A 42 -23.90 -3.78 1.33
CA GLY A 42 -25.36 -4.03 1.34
C GLY A 42 -26.14 -2.89 1.96
N ARG A 43 -25.70 -2.37 3.10
CA ARG A 43 -26.34 -1.27 3.81
C ARG A 43 -26.37 0.03 2.99
N ASP A 44 -25.27 0.35 2.32
CA ASP A 44 -25.12 1.60 1.59
C ASP A 44 -25.60 1.50 0.13
N LEU A 45 -26.14 0.34 -0.26
CA LEU A 45 -26.69 0.05 -1.61
C LEU A 45 -25.70 0.33 -2.75
N ILE A 46 -24.41 0.12 -2.50
CA ILE A 46 -23.33 0.37 -3.48
C ILE A 46 -22.86 -0.88 -4.22
N GLY A 47 -23.58 -2.01 -4.07
CA GLY A 47 -23.16 -3.32 -4.59
C GLY A 47 -22.89 -3.36 -6.09
N ASN A 48 -23.60 -2.55 -6.88
CA ASN A 48 -23.37 -2.46 -8.32
C ASN A 48 -22.06 -1.74 -8.71
N ASN A 49 -21.42 -1.05 -7.75
CA ASN A 49 -20.21 -0.28 -7.94
C ASN A 49 -18.98 -0.92 -7.30
N VAL A 50 -19.16 -2.09 -6.65
CA VAL A 50 -18.07 -2.81 -5.97
C VAL A 50 -17.84 -4.14 -6.65
N HIS A 51 -16.60 -4.38 -7.06
CA HIS A 51 -16.18 -5.60 -7.74
C HIS A 51 -15.04 -6.25 -6.95
N PHE A 52 -15.06 -7.57 -6.94
CA PHE A 52 -13.98 -8.37 -6.35
C PHE A 52 -13.14 -8.96 -7.48
N LEU A 53 -11.84 -8.94 -7.28
CA LEU A 53 -10.89 -9.47 -8.25
C LEU A 53 -9.87 -10.36 -7.53
N ASN A 54 -9.83 -11.62 -7.95
CA ASN A 54 -8.82 -12.56 -7.49
C ASN A 54 -7.57 -12.42 -8.34
N VAL A 55 -6.49 -11.91 -7.75
CA VAL A 55 -5.18 -11.78 -8.40
C VAL A 55 -4.22 -12.77 -7.74
N THR A 56 -3.72 -13.72 -8.50
CA THR A 56 -2.97 -14.86 -7.97
C THR A 56 -1.47 -14.82 -8.28
N SER A 57 -1.06 -13.99 -9.24
CA SER A 57 0.34 -13.87 -9.67
C SER A 57 0.80 -12.42 -9.81
N GLN A 58 2.11 -12.19 -9.71
CA GLN A 58 2.74 -10.89 -9.95
C GLN A 58 2.47 -10.36 -11.37
N LEU A 59 2.41 -11.25 -12.35
CA LEU A 59 2.12 -10.88 -13.73
C LEU A 59 0.68 -10.36 -13.88
N GLU A 60 -0.28 -11.04 -13.27
CA GLU A 60 -1.68 -10.60 -13.21
C GLU A 60 -1.83 -9.28 -12.47
N LEU A 61 -1.14 -9.11 -11.33
CA LEU A 61 -1.15 -7.86 -10.58
C LEU A 61 -0.64 -6.69 -11.43
N ALA A 62 0.49 -6.87 -12.10
CA ALA A 62 1.07 -5.87 -12.96
C ALA A 62 0.17 -5.55 -14.17
N ALA A 63 -0.50 -6.55 -14.74
CA ALA A 63 -1.48 -6.35 -15.82
C ALA A 63 -2.71 -5.59 -15.32
N THR A 64 -3.22 -5.94 -14.14
CA THR A 64 -4.34 -5.28 -13.47
C THR A 64 -4.03 -3.81 -13.20
N PHE A 65 -2.87 -3.50 -12.64
CA PHE A 65 -2.49 -2.12 -12.39
C PHE A 65 -2.40 -1.29 -13.68
N ARG A 66 -1.79 -1.83 -14.75
CA ARG A 66 -1.76 -1.15 -16.06
C ARG A 66 -3.14 -0.95 -16.66
N TYR A 67 -4.00 -1.97 -16.58
CA TYR A 67 -5.38 -1.88 -17.07
C TYR A 67 -6.15 -0.73 -16.43
N PHE A 68 -6.03 -0.56 -15.11
CA PHE A 68 -6.68 0.51 -14.38
C PHE A 68 -5.99 1.86 -14.57
N ALA A 69 -4.66 1.89 -14.72
CA ALA A 69 -3.92 3.12 -14.99
C ALA A 69 -4.35 3.75 -16.33
N ASP A 70 -4.50 2.94 -17.37
CA ASP A 70 -4.98 3.38 -18.70
C ASP A 70 -6.39 3.98 -18.66
N ARG A 71 -7.16 3.67 -17.63
CA ARG A 71 -8.53 4.17 -17.40
C ARG A 71 -8.59 5.37 -16.45
N GLY A 72 -7.45 5.89 -16.05
CA GLY A 72 -7.37 7.04 -15.14
C GLY A 72 -7.81 6.72 -13.72
N SER A 73 -7.63 5.48 -13.29
CA SER A 73 -7.95 5.04 -11.94
C SER A 73 -6.90 5.49 -10.94
N ILE A 74 -7.28 5.49 -9.67
CA ILE A 74 -6.38 5.70 -8.53
C ILE A 74 -6.12 4.37 -7.82
N PHE A 75 -4.98 4.28 -7.14
CA PHE A 75 -4.68 3.19 -6.23
C PHE A 75 -4.91 3.67 -4.79
N ALA A 76 -5.77 3.00 -4.04
CA ALA A 76 -6.08 3.33 -2.66
C ALA A 76 -5.52 2.27 -1.70
N LEU A 77 -4.70 2.69 -0.73
CA LEU A 77 -4.22 1.87 0.38
C LEU A 77 -4.42 2.64 1.68
N THR A 78 -5.52 2.35 2.37
CA THR A 78 -5.94 3.07 3.58
C THR A 78 -5.76 2.24 4.85
N SER A 79 -4.77 1.33 4.87
CA SER A 79 -4.44 0.51 6.03
C SER A 79 -4.02 1.37 7.23
N PHE A 80 -4.32 0.92 8.44
CA PHE A 80 -3.96 1.62 9.67
C PHE A 80 -2.46 1.81 9.82
N TYR A 81 -1.67 0.88 9.29
CA TYR A 81 -0.22 0.96 9.22
C TYR A 81 0.29 0.12 8.05
N GLU A 82 1.20 0.68 7.25
CA GLU A 82 1.88 -0.01 6.16
C GLU A 82 3.40 0.09 6.39
N PRO A 83 4.08 -0.99 6.77
CA PRO A 83 5.49 -0.94 7.15
C PRO A 83 6.41 -0.39 6.07
N PHE A 84 6.24 -0.85 4.82
CA PHE A 84 7.11 -0.46 3.71
C PHE A 84 6.36 0.20 2.55
N GLY A 85 5.41 -0.49 1.93
CA GLY A 85 4.62 0.06 0.81
C GLY A 85 5.05 -0.45 -0.57
N LEU A 86 5.32 -1.74 -0.73
CA LEU A 86 5.61 -2.33 -2.05
C LEU A 86 4.44 -2.16 -3.01
N ALA A 87 3.22 -2.45 -2.57
CA ALA A 87 2.04 -2.35 -3.43
C ALA A 87 1.81 -0.94 -3.99
N PRO A 88 1.88 0.15 -3.21
CA PRO A 88 1.81 1.50 -3.75
C PRO A 88 2.98 1.86 -4.69
N ILE A 89 4.19 1.35 -4.46
CA ILE A 89 5.32 1.53 -5.38
C ILE A 89 5.04 0.85 -6.73
N GLU A 90 4.57 -0.39 -6.72
CA GLU A 90 4.23 -1.17 -7.93
C GLU A 90 3.07 -0.55 -8.69
N ALA A 91 2.04 -0.08 -7.97
CA ALA A 91 0.90 0.64 -8.54
C ALA A 91 1.34 1.96 -9.20
N ALA A 92 2.17 2.75 -8.50
CA ALA A 92 2.75 3.99 -9.01
C ALA A 92 3.64 3.75 -10.24
N ALA A 93 4.49 2.72 -10.21
CA ALA A 93 5.33 2.33 -11.36
C ALA A 93 4.49 1.97 -12.58
N SER A 94 3.29 1.43 -12.38
CA SER A 94 2.34 1.04 -13.42
C SER A 94 1.46 2.20 -13.92
N GLY A 95 1.54 3.37 -13.29
CA GLY A 95 0.84 4.58 -13.73
C GLY A 95 -0.42 4.95 -12.94
N LEU A 96 -0.74 4.22 -11.87
CA LEU A 96 -1.83 4.60 -10.97
C LEU A 96 -1.43 5.79 -10.08
N ALA A 97 -2.38 6.67 -9.81
CA ALA A 97 -2.19 7.76 -8.86
C ALA A 97 -2.38 7.24 -7.42
N PRO A 98 -1.36 7.32 -6.54
CA PRO A 98 -1.46 6.76 -5.20
C PRO A 98 -2.27 7.66 -4.25
N VAL A 99 -3.21 7.06 -3.52
CA VAL A 99 -3.88 7.63 -2.34
C VAL A 99 -3.63 6.66 -1.19
N VAL A 100 -2.76 7.01 -0.27
CA VAL A 100 -2.19 6.04 0.64
C VAL A 100 -2.15 6.55 2.08
N THR A 101 -2.08 5.62 3.02
CA THR A 101 -1.97 5.95 4.45
C THR A 101 -0.73 6.81 4.75
N ASN A 102 -0.88 7.73 5.69
CA ASN A 102 0.21 8.54 6.24
C ASN A 102 0.96 7.83 7.39
N LYS A 103 0.70 6.54 7.62
CA LYS A 103 1.30 5.74 8.69
C LYS A 103 2.27 4.70 8.10
N GLY A 104 3.55 4.85 8.40
CA GLY A 104 4.62 3.97 7.94
C GLY A 104 5.27 4.39 6.63
N GLY A 105 5.75 3.43 5.82
CA GLY A 105 6.55 3.64 4.62
C GLY A 105 5.95 4.55 3.55
N PRO A 106 4.64 4.47 3.23
CA PRO A 106 4.03 5.34 2.23
C PRO A 106 4.18 6.83 2.53
N LYS A 107 4.21 7.23 3.82
CA LYS A 107 4.45 8.61 4.24
C LYS A 107 5.81 9.12 3.73
N GLU A 108 6.85 8.30 3.78
CA GLU A 108 8.19 8.66 3.32
C GLU A 108 8.31 8.59 1.80
N ILE A 109 7.70 7.57 1.19
CA ILE A 109 7.74 7.33 -0.25
C ILE A 109 7.13 8.51 -1.02
N PHE A 110 5.98 9.00 -0.56
CA PHE A 110 5.19 10.04 -1.23
C PHE A 110 5.24 11.41 -0.53
N ALA A 111 6.22 11.63 0.36
CA ALA A 111 6.42 12.91 1.07
C ALA A 111 6.65 14.11 0.13
N ASP A 112 7.09 13.86 -1.10
CA ASP A 112 7.35 14.88 -2.12
C ASP A 112 6.08 15.34 -2.87
N GLY A 113 4.91 14.87 -2.47
CA GLY A 113 3.62 15.19 -3.09
C GLY A 113 3.33 14.38 -4.35
N SER A 114 4.09 13.32 -4.64
CA SER A 114 3.82 12.41 -5.76
C SER A 114 2.66 11.43 -5.50
N GLY A 115 2.06 11.48 -4.33
CA GLY A 115 0.84 10.78 -3.94
C GLY A 115 0.04 11.61 -2.94
N VAL A 116 -1.20 11.20 -2.69
CA VAL A 116 -2.05 11.80 -1.65
C VAL A 116 -1.92 10.98 -0.37
N LEU A 117 -1.51 11.63 0.71
CA LEU A 117 -1.45 11.02 2.04
C LEU A 117 -2.75 11.26 2.79
N VAL A 118 -3.29 10.21 3.42
CA VAL A 118 -4.52 10.26 4.21
C VAL A 118 -4.32 9.66 5.59
N ASP A 119 -5.05 10.16 6.57
CA ASP A 119 -5.12 9.53 7.89
C ASP A 119 -6.14 8.39 7.84
N PRO A 120 -5.72 7.13 8.04
CA PRO A 120 -6.61 5.98 7.93
C PRO A 120 -7.65 5.88 9.05
N PHE A 121 -7.50 6.66 10.12
CA PHE A 121 -8.45 6.73 11.24
C PHE A 121 -9.55 7.77 11.03
N LEU A 122 -9.47 8.58 9.97
CA LEU A 122 -10.42 9.66 9.67
C LEU A 122 -11.12 9.40 8.32
N PRO A 123 -12.35 8.87 8.31
CA PRO A 123 -13.10 8.61 7.07
C PRO A 123 -13.23 9.85 6.16
N GLU A 124 -13.36 11.04 6.76
CA GLU A 124 -13.47 12.31 6.04
C GLU A 124 -12.15 12.64 5.30
N ASP A 125 -11.00 12.30 5.89
CA ASP A 125 -9.71 12.52 5.26
C ASP A 125 -9.46 11.53 4.13
N ILE A 126 -9.89 10.27 4.30
CA ILE A 126 -9.89 9.26 3.23
C ILE A 126 -10.74 9.75 2.06
N ALA A 127 -11.98 10.20 2.33
CA ALA A 127 -12.88 10.72 1.31
C ALA A 127 -12.29 11.93 0.57
N ARG A 128 -11.70 12.88 1.31
CA ARG A 128 -10.96 14.03 0.75
C ARG A 128 -9.83 13.56 -0.16
N GLY A 129 -9.02 12.61 0.32
CA GLY A 129 -7.88 12.09 -0.44
C GLY A 129 -8.27 11.40 -1.72
N LEU A 130 -9.34 10.59 -1.70
CA LEU A 130 -9.86 9.93 -2.90
C LEU A 130 -10.35 10.96 -3.93
N LEU A 131 -11.08 11.98 -3.51
CA LEU A 131 -11.56 13.05 -4.39
C LEU A 131 -10.39 13.87 -4.99
N ASP A 132 -9.37 14.17 -4.21
CA ASP A 132 -8.16 14.85 -4.70
C ASP A 132 -7.38 13.97 -5.68
N GLY A 133 -7.23 12.68 -5.36
CA GLY A 133 -6.62 11.68 -6.24
C GLY A 133 -7.30 11.62 -7.61
N PHE A 134 -8.62 11.58 -7.68
CA PHE A 134 -9.37 11.61 -8.94
C PHE A 134 -9.20 12.93 -9.70
N LYS A 135 -9.27 14.06 -9.02
CA LYS A 135 -9.12 15.38 -9.67
C LYS A 135 -7.74 15.55 -10.29
N ARG A 136 -6.71 15.07 -9.63
CA ARG A 136 -5.30 15.27 -9.98
C ARG A 136 -4.64 14.01 -10.55
N HIS A 137 -5.40 12.98 -10.93
CA HIS A 137 -4.85 11.66 -11.26
C HIS A 137 -3.72 11.71 -12.30
N LYS A 138 -3.84 12.54 -13.36
CA LYS A 138 -2.79 12.66 -14.40
C LYS A 138 -1.49 13.26 -13.84
N GLU A 139 -1.60 14.29 -13.04
CA GLU A 139 -0.46 14.94 -12.39
C GLU A 139 0.22 13.98 -11.42
N LEU A 140 -0.57 13.36 -10.52
CA LEU A 140 -0.09 12.42 -9.51
C LEU A 140 0.53 11.18 -10.13
N SER A 141 -0.11 10.57 -11.13
CA SER A 141 0.43 9.45 -11.89
C SER A 141 1.81 9.77 -12.46
N ALA A 142 1.94 10.89 -13.19
CA ALA A 142 3.21 11.29 -13.77
C ALA A 142 4.30 11.57 -12.71
N ALA A 143 3.93 12.19 -11.59
CA ALA A 143 4.85 12.46 -10.48
C ALA A 143 5.29 11.16 -9.79
N ALA A 144 4.35 10.25 -9.52
CA ALA A 144 4.60 8.97 -8.88
C ALA A 144 5.53 8.07 -9.71
N ILE A 145 5.29 7.98 -11.04
CA ILE A 145 6.19 7.26 -11.96
C ILE A 145 7.62 7.82 -11.87
N ARG A 146 7.79 9.14 -11.91
CA ARG A 146 9.12 9.77 -11.80
C ARG A 146 9.78 9.46 -10.45
N ARG A 147 9.02 9.55 -9.36
CA ARG A 147 9.49 9.26 -8.01
C ARG A 147 10.01 7.83 -7.90
N VAL A 148 9.22 6.85 -8.35
CA VAL A 148 9.58 5.43 -8.29
C VAL A 148 10.80 5.14 -9.16
N LYS A 149 10.81 5.60 -10.41
CA LYS A 149 11.96 5.39 -11.32
C LYS A 149 13.26 6.00 -10.80
N LYS A 150 13.18 7.10 -10.08
CA LYS A 150 14.35 7.78 -9.53
C LYS A 150 14.93 7.10 -8.29
N THR A 151 14.06 6.49 -7.44
CA THR A 151 14.46 6.12 -6.07
C THR A 151 14.22 4.65 -5.73
N TYR A 152 13.13 4.04 -6.27
CA TYR A 152 12.66 2.74 -5.81
C TYR A 152 12.81 1.66 -6.90
N THR A 153 14.00 1.56 -7.50
CA THR A 153 14.36 0.50 -8.44
C THR A 153 15.36 -0.45 -7.82
N TRP A 154 15.38 -1.69 -8.28
CA TRP A 154 16.38 -2.66 -7.85
C TRP A 154 17.83 -2.18 -8.10
N GLN A 155 18.05 -1.43 -9.18
CA GLN A 155 19.35 -0.84 -9.46
C GLN A 155 19.77 0.19 -8.39
N GLN A 156 18.86 1.07 -7.97
CA GLN A 156 19.12 2.04 -6.91
C GLN A 156 19.36 1.35 -5.57
N THR A 157 18.59 0.32 -5.28
CA THR A 157 18.77 -0.49 -4.07
C THR A 157 20.16 -1.14 -4.05
N ALA A 158 20.56 -1.79 -5.15
CA ALA A 158 21.89 -2.43 -5.25
C ALA A 158 23.02 -1.40 -5.09
N GLN A 159 22.92 -0.24 -5.74
CA GLN A 159 23.91 0.84 -5.60
C GLN A 159 24.00 1.34 -4.15
N GLY A 160 22.86 1.51 -3.47
CA GLY A 160 22.80 1.90 -2.07
C GLY A 160 23.49 0.89 -1.14
N TYR A 161 23.26 -0.40 -1.35
CA TYR A 161 23.94 -1.46 -0.60
C TYR A 161 25.45 -1.45 -0.82
N ILE A 162 25.92 -1.34 -2.08
CA ILE A 162 27.34 -1.27 -2.40
C ILE A 162 27.99 -0.07 -1.71
N ALA A 163 27.40 1.11 -1.82
CA ALA A 163 27.92 2.32 -1.18
C ALA A 163 27.99 2.18 0.35
N ALA A 164 26.98 1.58 0.98
CA ALA A 164 26.99 1.33 2.42
C ALA A 164 28.11 0.37 2.83
N ILE A 165 28.32 -0.72 2.06
CA ILE A 165 29.41 -1.68 2.30
C ILE A 165 30.78 -0.98 2.16
N GLU A 166 30.98 -0.22 1.10
CA GLU A 166 32.23 0.53 0.88
C GLU A 166 32.52 1.52 2.01
N GLN A 167 31.48 2.22 2.50
CA GLN A 167 31.61 3.12 3.65
C GLN A 167 32.03 2.38 4.94
N VAL A 168 31.46 1.21 5.20
CA VAL A 168 31.84 0.39 6.35
C VAL A 168 33.27 -0.11 6.23
N LEU A 169 33.68 -0.56 5.05
CA LEU A 169 35.05 -1.05 4.80
C LEU A 169 36.08 0.08 4.88
N ALA A 170 35.74 1.29 4.45
CA ALA A 170 36.62 2.45 4.54
C ALA A 170 36.80 2.96 5.98
N ASN A 171 35.85 2.70 6.90
CA ASN A 171 35.87 3.12 8.28
C ASN A 171 35.75 1.94 9.26
N PRO A 172 36.74 1.06 9.34
CA PRO A 172 36.68 -0.15 10.19
C PRO A 172 36.64 0.13 11.71
N ARG A 173 36.74 1.39 12.13
CA ARG A 173 36.71 1.78 13.55
C ARG A 173 35.32 1.75 14.20
N ASN A 174 34.27 1.52 13.44
CA ASN A 174 32.92 1.34 13.97
C ASN A 174 32.61 -0.12 14.34
N SER A 175 33.62 -1.00 14.46
CA SER A 175 33.47 -2.23 15.18
C SER A 175 33.41 -1.92 16.69
N THR A 176 32.26 -1.42 17.13
CA THR A 176 31.89 -1.58 18.54
C THR A 176 32.11 -3.06 18.84
N PRO A 177 32.88 -3.43 19.90
CA PRO A 177 33.02 -4.83 20.29
C PRO A 177 31.60 -5.41 20.29
N ALA A 178 31.40 -6.52 19.61
CA ALA A 178 30.12 -7.16 19.60
C ALA A 178 29.65 -7.26 21.04
N LEU A 179 28.61 -6.53 21.42
CA LEU A 179 28.00 -6.70 22.71
C LEU A 179 27.71 -8.19 22.85
N PRO A 180 28.08 -8.84 23.95
CA PRO A 180 27.82 -10.26 24.12
C PRO A 180 26.34 -10.48 23.77
N ILE A 181 26.08 -11.35 22.80
CA ILE A 181 24.73 -11.70 22.38
C ILE A 181 24.06 -12.25 23.65
N GLN A 182 23.18 -11.47 24.25
CA GLN A 182 22.30 -11.99 25.28
C GLN A 182 21.40 -13.00 24.56
N LEU A 183 21.56 -14.28 24.92
CA LEU A 183 20.78 -15.38 24.35
C LEU A 183 19.27 -15.26 24.67
N ASP A 184 18.92 -14.44 25.66
CA ASP A 184 17.55 -14.12 26.00
C ASP A 184 17.19 -12.71 25.49
N ALA A 185 16.47 -12.66 24.39
CA ALA A 185 15.95 -11.42 23.80
C ALA A 185 14.59 -10.99 24.41
N THR A 186 13.99 -11.82 25.26
CA THR A 186 12.64 -11.61 25.82
C THR A 186 12.52 -10.27 26.55
N PRO A 187 13.48 -9.86 27.43
CA PRO A 187 13.38 -8.56 28.10
C PRO A 187 13.39 -7.36 27.16
N ARG A 188 14.11 -7.45 26.03
CA ARG A 188 14.16 -6.35 25.04
C ARG A 188 12.90 -6.24 24.17
N ILE A 189 12.20 -7.34 23.99
CA ILE A 189 10.92 -7.34 23.25
C ILE A 189 9.82 -6.79 24.14
N THR A 190 9.79 -7.15 25.43
CA THR A 190 8.81 -6.62 26.40
C THR A 190 8.98 -5.12 26.62
N ASP A 191 10.22 -4.60 26.71
CA ASP A 191 10.49 -3.16 26.84
C ASP A 191 9.99 -2.36 25.62
N TYR A 192 9.85 -3.00 24.46
CA TYR A 192 9.31 -2.39 23.23
C TYR A 192 7.78 -2.45 23.16
N LEU A 193 7.17 -3.39 23.85
CA LEU A 193 5.71 -3.62 23.84
C LEU A 193 4.97 -2.90 24.96
N GLU A 194 5.68 -2.31 25.93
CA GLU A 194 5.13 -1.53 27.04
C GLU A 194 5.03 -0.02 26.76
N VAL A 195 5.10 0.40 25.48
CA VAL A 195 4.95 1.79 25.07
C VAL A 195 3.54 2.07 24.55
#